data_17e575220c3de4e17863d9b5a7a3c2f7
#
_entry.id   17e575220c3de4e17863d9b5a7a3c2f7
#
_cell.length_a   1.000
_cell.length_b   1.000
_cell.length_c   1.000
_cell.angle_alpha   90.00
_cell.angle_beta   90.00
_cell.angle_gamma   90.00
#
_symmetry.space_group_name_H-M   'P 1'
#
loop_
_entity.id
_entity.type
_entity.pdbx_description
1 polymer ?
#
loop_
_entity_poly.entity_id
_entity_poly.type
_entity_poly.pdbx_seq_one_letter_code
_entity_poly.pdbx_strand_id
1 'polypeptide(L)'
;MERVFAKANIKGIMGTAQASAVPMLAAARLGLPLAMHTPTEVKAAVTGNGRADKAQVTAMVTRILRLDTPPKPADAADALALAICHVWRGAAQNRLQLAVAAQRALREPAHLQPAHPQPAHQQPPKAGSR
;
A
#
# COMPACT_ATOMS: atom_id res chain seq x y z
N MET A 1 -4.19 -3.40 -6.83
CA MET A 1 -5.31 -3.40 -7.78
C MET A 1 -4.98 -2.50 -8.97
N GLU A 2 -5.29 -2.92 -10.20
CA GLU A 2 -5.00 -2.15 -11.41
C GLU A 2 -6.00 -1.02 -11.62
N ARG A 3 -5.51 0.18 -12.02
CA ARG A 3 -6.39 1.28 -12.44
C ARG A 3 -6.86 1.03 -13.86
N VAL A 4 -8.17 1.11 -14.07
CA VAL A 4 -8.79 0.99 -15.38
C VAL A 4 -8.70 2.32 -16.12
N PHE A 5 -8.09 2.32 -17.31
CA PHE A 5 -8.09 3.48 -18.21
C PHE A 5 -9.06 3.24 -19.37
N ALA A 6 -9.96 4.20 -19.55
CA ALA A 6 -10.94 4.16 -20.61
C ALA A 6 -10.31 4.45 -21.99
N LYS A 7 -10.09 3.42 -22.79
CA LYS A 7 -9.93 3.55 -24.25
C LYS A 7 -11.01 2.69 -24.92
N ALA A 8 -11.98 3.37 -25.52
CA ALA A 8 -12.86 2.92 -26.59
C ALA A 8 -13.92 1.81 -26.37
N ASN A 9 -14.08 1.19 -25.17
CA ASN A 9 -15.17 0.24 -24.98
C ASN A 9 -15.92 0.44 -23.65
N ILE A 10 -16.96 1.27 -23.67
CA ILE A 10 -17.75 1.65 -22.48
C ILE A 10 -18.32 0.42 -21.74
N LYS A 11 -18.81 -0.61 -22.46
CA LYS A 11 -19.35 -1.83 -21.84
C LYS A 11 -18.29 -2.63 -21.09
N GLY A 12 -17.09 -2.76 -21.67
CA GLY A 12 -15.96 -3.43 -21.02
C GLY A 12 -15.45 -2.65 -19.79
N ILE A 13 -15.46 -1.33 -19.87
CA ILE A 13 -15.04 -0.45 -18.76
C ILE A 13 -15.98 -0.59 -17.57
N MET A 14 -17.29 -0.59 -17.80
CA MET A 14 -18.27 -0.75 -16.72
C MET A 14 -18.13 -2.11 -16.03
N GLY A 15 -17.99 -3.20 -16.78
CA GLY A 15 -17.79 -4.54 -16.22
C GLY A 15 -16.50 -4.63 -15.38
N THR A 16 -15.41 -4.08 -15.87
CA THR A 16 -14.14 -4.06 -15.13
C THR A 16 -14.22 -3.18 -13.88
N ALA A 17 -14.88 -2.02 -13.97
CA ALA A 17 -15.10 -1.14 -12.83
C ALA A 17 -15.97 -1.82 -11.74
N GLN A 18 -17.02 -2.50 -12.12
CA GLN A 18 -17.88 -3.26 -11.20
C GLN A 18 -17.12 -4.42 -10.55
N ALA A 19 -16.36 -5.19 -11.32
CA ALA A 19 -15.54 -6.29 -10.81
C ALA A 19 -14.45 -5.78 -9.82
N SER A 20 -13.90 -4.60 -10.08
CA SER A 20 -12.90 -4.01 -9.20
C SER A 20 -13.47 -3.46 -7.89
N ALA A 21 -14.76 -3.15 -7.82
CA ALA A 21 -15.40 -2.70 -6.59
C ALA A 21 -15.48 -3.81 -5.52
N VAL A 22 -15.59 -5.07 -5.93
CA VAL A 22 -15.70 -6.21 -5.00
C VAL A 22 -14.47 -6.37 -4.10
N PRO A 23 -13.23 -6.47 -4.62
CA PRO A 23 -12.05 -6.54 -3.77
C PRO A 23 -11.81 -5.25 -2.95
N MET A 24 -12.22 -4.08 -3.45
CA MET A 24 -12.16 -2.84 -2.68
C MET A 24 -13.07 -2.90 -1.45
N LEU A 25 -14.31 -3.36 -1.62
CA LEU A 25 -15.25 -3.54 -0.50
C LEU A 25 -14.74 -4.58 0.50
N ALA A 26 -14.21 -5.70 0.01
CA ALA A 26 -13.63 -6.73 0.86
C ALA A 26 -12.45 -6.20 1.69
N ALA A 27 -11.53 -5.47 1.06
CA ALA A 27 -10.42 -4.84 1.75
C ALA A 27 -10.89 -3.85 2.83
N ALA A 28 -11.87 -2.99 2.51
CA ALA A 28 -12.45 -2.05 3.46
C ALA A 28 -13.11 -2.74 4.66
N ARG A 29 -13.88 -3.82 4.43
CA ARG A 29 -14.51 -4.61 5.50
C ARG A 29 -13.52 -5.29 6.42
N LEU A 30 -12.38 -5.71 5.89
CA LEU A 30 -11.32 -6.40 6.62
C LEU A 30 -10.28 -5.44 7.21
N GLY A 31 -10.43 -4.13 7.02
CA GLY A 31 -9.45 -3.14 7.46
C GLY A 31 -8.08 -3.27 6.77
N LEU A 32 -8.03 -3.87 5.58
CA LEU A 32 -6.80 -4.06 4.83
C LEU A 32 -6.42 -2.81 4.04
N PRO A 33 -5.14 -2.42 4.03
CA PRO A 33 -4.68 -1.31 3.20
C PRO A 33 -4.83 -1.66 1.71
N LEU A 34 -5.33 -0.71 0.93
CA LEU A 34 -5.53 -0.86 -0.51
C LEU A 34 -4.57 0.06 -1.26
N ALA A 35 -3.85 -0.49 -2.22
CA ALA A 35 -3.07 0.28 -3.19
C ALA A 35 -3.52 -0.05 -4.61
N MET A 36 -3.54 0.98 -5.46
CA MET A 36 -3.89 0.86 -6.87
C MET A 36 -2.68 1.19 -7.73
N HIS A 37 -2.44 0.37 -8.75
CA HIS A 37 -1.33 0.53 -9.68
C HIS A 37 -1.86 0.64 -11.11
N THR A 38 -1.20 1.47 -11.92
CA THR A 38 -1.50 1.56 -13.34
C THR A 38 -0.77 0.46 -14.11
N PRO A 39 -1.25 0.03 -15.29
CA PRO A 39 -0.55 -0.93 -16.14
C PRO A 39 0.89 -0.52 -16.46
N THR A 40 1.13 0.77 -16.70
CA THR A 40 2.45 1.32 -16.96
C THR A 40 3.39 1.18 -15.75
N GLU A 41 2.86 1.40 -14.53
CA GLU A 41 3.62 1.22 -13.29
C GLU A 41 3.99 -0.24 -13.05
N VAL A 42 3.05 -1.17 -13.30
CA VAL A 42 3.30 -2.61 -13.18
C VAL A 42 4.39 -3.05 -14.14
N LYS A 43 4.28 -2.67 -15.42
CA LYS A 43 5.29 -2.97 -16.43
C LYS A 43 6.66 -2.41 -16.05
N ALA A 44 6.73 -1.13 -15.68
CA ALA A 44 7.97 -0.49 -15.28
C ALA A 44 8.60 -1.15 -14.03
N ALA A 45 7.80 -1.55 -13.07
CA ALA A 45 8.30 -2.23 -11.87
C ALA A 45 8.96 -3.58 -12.20
N VAL A 46 8.32 -4.39 -13.07
CA VAL A 46 8.79 -5.75 -13.38
C VAL A 46 9.92 -5.76 -14.41
N THR A 47 9.83 -4.91 -15.45
CA THR A 47 10.76 -4.94 -16.60
C THR A 47 11.74 -3.77 -16.66
N GLY A 48 11.54 -2.74 -15.83
CA GLY A 48 12.23 -1.45 -15.96
C GLY A 48 11.67 -0.56 -17.09
N ASN A 49 10.70 -1.03 -17.88
CA ASN A 49 10.13 -0.33 -19.03
C ASN A 49 8.60 -0.33 -18.98
N GLY A 50 7.98 0.84 -18.75
CA GLY A 50 6.52 0.98 -18.71
C GLY A 50 5.79 0.69 -20.03
N ARG A 51 6.53 0.55 -21.16
CA ARG A 51 5.99 0.21 -22.47
C ARG A 51 6.24 -1.25 -22.86
N ALA A 52 6.75 -2.08 -21.96
CA ALA A 52 6.99 -3.48 -22.20
C ALA A 52 5.73 -4.20 -22.72
N ASP A 53 5.94 -5.15 -23.63
CA ASP A 53 4.87 -6.02 -24.11
C ASP A 53 4.57 -7.17 -23.13
N LYS A 54 3.51 -7.95 -23.41
CA LYS A 54 3.11 -9.06 -22.54
C LYS A 54 4.17 -10.16 -22.46
N ALA A 55 4.86 -10.44 -23.54
CA ALA A 55 5.89 -11.48 -23.57
C ALA A 55 7.09 -11.09 -22.67
N GLN A 56 7.50 -9.83 -22.72
CA GLN A 56 8.56 -9.30 -21.86
C GLN A 56 8.17 -9.35 -20.38
N VAL A 57 6.93 -8.96 -20.04
CA VAL A 57 6.42 -9.04 -18.66
C VAL A 57 6.40 -10.49 -18.18
N THR A 58 5.86 -11.41 -18.97
CA THR A 58 5.80 -12.85 -18.62
C THR A 58 7.20 -13.43 -18.42
N ALA A 59 8.15 -13.14 -19.30
CA ALA A 59 9.53 -13.60 -19.17
C ALA A 59 10.19 -13.07 -17.89
N MET A 60 9.99 -11.79 -17.57
CA MET A 60 10.53 -11.20 -16.35
C MET A 60 9.91 -11.76 -15.08
N VAL A 61 8.57 -11.96 -15.04
CA VAL A 61 7.88 -12.63 -13.93
C VAL A 61 8.42 -14.03 -13.70
N THR A 62 8.55 -14.82 -14.76
CA THR A 62 9.13 -16.17 -14.72
C THR A 62 10.53 -16.15 -14.09
N ARG A 63 11.37 -15.21 -14.54
CA ARG A 63 12.74 -15.06 -14.04
C ARG A 63 12.80 -14.58 -12.58
N ILE A 64 12.01 -13.57 -12.20
CA ILE A 64 11.99 -13.01 -10.84
C ILE A 64 11.56 -14.05 -9.83
N LEU A 65 10.52 -14.83 -10.17
CA LEU A 65 9.96 -15.86 -9.30
C LEU A 65 10.68 -17.21 -9.45
N ARG A 66 11.68 -17.31 -10.33
CA ARG A 66 12.45 -18.55 -10.62
C ARG A 66 11.55 -19.73 -10.96
N LEU A 67 10.54 -19.48 -11.81
CA LEU A 67 9.62 -20.52 -12.25
C LEU A 67 10.27 -21.36 -13.37
N ASP A 68 10.05 -22.67 -13.36
CA ASP A 68 10.55 -23.57 -14.40
C ASP A 68 9.84 -23.37 -15.73
N THR A 69 8.59 -22.90 -15.71
CA THR A 69 7.78 -22.62 -16.90
C THR A 69 7.03 -21.32 -16.74
N PRO A 70 6.73 -20.62 -17.86
CA PRO A 70 5.93 -19.41 -17.81
C PRO A 70 4.54 -19.66 -17.19
N PRO A 71 3.99 -18.72 -16.38
CA PRO A 71 2.69 -18.86 -15.76
C PRO A 71 1.58 -19.01 -16.81
N LYS A 72 0.64 -19.91 -16.56
CA LYS A 72 -0.54 -20.14 -17.39
C LYS A 72 -1.81 -20.12 -16.50
N PRO A 73 -2.95 -19.58 -16.96
CA PRO A 73 -3.14 -18.81 -18.21
C PRO A 73 -2.39 -17.47 -18.21
N ALA A 74 -2.44 -16.72 -19.32
CA ALA A 74 -1.75 -15.41 -19.45
C ALA A 74 -2.08 -14.42 -18.33
N ASP A 75 -3.33 -14.43 -17.85
CA ASP A 75 -3.78 -13.57 -16.74
C ASP A 75 -3.06 -13.88 -15.41
N ALA A 76 -2.54 -15.10 -15.24
CA ALA A 76 -1.72 -15.43 -14.08
C ALA A 76 -0.41 -14.65 -14.05
N ALA A 77 0.22 -14.42 -15.22
CA ALA A 77 1.41 -13.59 -15.33
C ALA A 77 1.11 -12.12 -14.99
N ASP A 78 -0.02 -11.59 -15.45
CA ASP A 78 -0.47 -10.23 -15.15
C ASP A 78 -0.74 -10.05 -13.64
N ALA A 79 -1.40 -11.03 -13.00
CA ALA A 79 -1.65 -11.01 -11.56
C ALA A 79 -0.35 -11.07 -10.73
N LEU A 80 0.60 -11.91 -11.14
CA LEU A 80 1.92 -12.01 -10.49
C LEU A 80 2.74 -10.73 -10.67
N ALA A 81 2.71 -10.12 -11.86
CA ALA A 81 3.35 -8.84 -12.11
C ALA A 81 2.80 -7.73 -11.20
N LEU A 82 1.47 -7.68 -11.03
CA LEU A 82 0.80 -6.75 -10.13
C LEU A 82 1.22 -6.98 -8.67
N ALA A 83 1.29 -8.21 -8.21
CA ALA A 83 1.72 -8.57 -6.87
C ALA A 83 3.18 -8.16 -6.61
N ILE A 84 4.10 -8.42 -7.54
CA ILE A 84 5.51 -8.00 -7.47
C ILE A 84 5.60 -6.47 -7.37
N CYS A 85 4.87 -5.75 -8.25
CA CYS A 85 4.82 -4.28 -8.22
C CYS A 85 4.34 -3.77 -6.85
N HIS A 86 3.29 -4.36 -6.31
CA HIS A 86 2.73 -3.98 -5.01
C HIS A 86 3.75 -4.16 -3.88
N VAL A 87 4.40 -5.30 -3.79
CA VAL A 87 5.41 -5.60 -2.77
C VAL A 87 6.60 -4.63 -2.85
N TRP A 88 7.14 -4.42 -4.05
CA TRP A 88 8.31 -3.56 -4.22
C TRP A 88 8.01 -2.09 -3.95
N ARG A 89 6.88 -1.58 -4.42
CA ARG A 89 6.48 -0.18 -4.17
C ARG A 89 6.04 0.04 -2.72
N GLY A 90 5.34 -0.90 -2.11
CA GLY A 90 4.98 -0.83 -0.70
C GLY A 90 6.21 -0.78 0.22
N ALA A 91 7.21 -1.60 -0.04
CA ALA A 91 8.46 -1.58 0.69
C ALA A 91 9.21 -0.24 0.55
N ALA A 92 9.23 0.35 -0.65
CA ALA A 92 9.85 1.64 -0.90
C ALA A 92 9.10 2.78 -0.18
N GLN A 93 7.77 2.79 -0.23
CA GLN A 93 6.94 3.78 0.46
C GLN A 93 7.11 3.70 1.98
N ASN A 94 7.13 2.49 2.55
CA ASN A 94 7.34 2.30 3.98
C ASN A 94 8.71 2.83 4.43
N ARG A 95 9.78 2.58 3.67
CA ARG A 95 11.11 3.12 3.97
C ARG A 95 11.12 4.65 3.95
N LEU A 96 10.46 5.26 2.98
CA LEU A 96 10.35 6.72 2.88
C LEU A 96 9.56 7.31 4.05
N GLN A 97 8.43 6.70 4.41
CA GLN A 97 7.61 7.15 5.55
C GLN A 97 8.39 7.06 6.87
N LEU A 98 9.12 5.97 7.10
CA LEU A 98 9.97 5.82 8.28
C LEU A 98 11.09 6.86 8.33
N ALA A 99 11.73 7.14 7.19
CA ALA A 99 12.76 8.18 7.11
C ALA A 99 12.19 9.58 7.40
N VAL A 100 11.02 9.92 6.85
CA VAL A 100 10.33 11.19 7.10
C VAL A 100 9.89 11.31 8.57
N ALA A 101 9.36 10.23 9.15
CA ALA A 101 8.97 10.21 10.57
C ALA A 101 10.19 10.41 11.48
N ALA A 102 11.31 9.74 11.19
CA ALA A 102 12.56 9.93 11.92
C ALA A 102 13.09 11.37 11.83
N GLN A 103 13.03 11.99 10.63
CA GLN A 103 13.41 13.39 10.47
C GLN A 103 12.50 14.36 11.23
N ARG A 104 11.18 14.08 11.28
CA ARG A 104 10.24 14.89 12.07
C ARG A 104 10.53 14.81 13.55
N ALA A 105 10.76 13.60 14.07
CA ALA A 105 11.11 13.38 15.48
C ALA A 105 12.38 14.12 15.89
N LEU A 106 13.38 14.25 15.00
CA LEU A 106 14.60 15.02 15.24
C LEU A 106 14.38 16.55 15.19
N ARG A 107 13.31 17.01 14.53
CA ARG A 107 13.00 18.44 14.41
C ARG A 107 12.04 18.95 15.49
N GLU A 108 11.27 18.09 16.14
CA GLU A 108 10.42 18.48 17.26
C GLU A 108 11.29 18.68 18.51
N PRO A 109 11.41 19.93 19.01
CA PRO A 109 12.14 20.17 20.24
C PRO A 109 11.40 19.54 21.42
N ALA A 110 12.13 18.88 22.30
CA ALA A 110 11.64 18.06 23.43
C ALA A 110 10.78 18.80 24.49
N HIS A 111 10.42 20.07 24.28
CA HIS A 111 9.69 20.88 25.27
C HIS A 111 8.16 20.93 25.05
N LEU A 112 7.62 20.20 24.09
CA LEU A 112 6.15 20.08 23.86
C LEU A 112 5.58 18.77 24.40
N GLN A 113 6.17 18.18 25.43
CA GLN A 113 5.47 17.14 26.18
C GLN A 113 4.35 17.83 26.97
N PRO A 114 3.07 17.42 26.79
CA PRO A 114 1.98 17.90 27.65
C PRO A 114 2.34 17.56 29.09
N ALA A 115 2.34 18.58 29.95
CA ALA A 115 2.62 18.42 31.36
C ALA A 115 1.76 17.27 31.92
N HIS A 116 2.43 16.27 32.50
CA HIS A 116 1.75 15.22 33.25
C HIS A 116 0.84 15.88 34.28
N PRO A 117 -0.46 15.57 34.36
CA PRO A 117 -1.30 16.06 35.44
C PRO A 117 -0.69 15.57 36.76
N GLN A 118 -0.22 16.50 37.58
CA GLN A 118 0.26 16.20 38.93
C GLN A 118 -0.91 15.57 39.73
N PRO A 119 -0.69 14.47 40.45
CA PRO A 119 -1.72 13.93 41.31
C PRO A 119 -2.08 14.98 42.36
N ALA A 120 -3.38 15.26 42.46
CA ALA A 120 -3.92 16.19 43.43
C ALA A 120 -3.41 15.84 44.84
N HIS A 121 -2.68 16.79 45.46
CA HIS A 121 -2.33 16.71 46.86
C HIS A 121 -3.59 16.49 47.68
N GLN A 122 -3.76 15.32 48.23
CA GLN A 122 -4.74 15.03 49.26
C GLN A 122 -4.43 15.87 50.48
N GLN A 123 -5.23 16.89 50.73
CA GLN A 123 -5.18 17.64 51.99
C GLN A 123 -5.59 16.70 53.14
N PRO A 124 -4.83 16.67 54.25
CA PRO A 124 -5.23 15.88 55.42
C PRO A 124 -6.52 16.44 56.02
N PRO A 125 -7.37 15.59 56.62
CA PRO A 125 -8.63 16.03 57.25
C PRO A 125 -8.33 16.96 58.41
N LYS A 126 -9.01 18.12 58.46
CA LYS A 126 -8.97 19.03 59.57
C LYS A 126 -9.60 18.34 60.80
N ALA A 127 -8.79 18.13 61.84
CA ALA A 127 -9.24 17.66 63.11
C ALA A 127 -10.28 18.61 63.68
N GLY A 128 -11.46 18.11 64.02
CA GLY A 128 -12.49 18.86 64.70
C GLY A 128 -12.02 19.21 66.13
N SER A 129 -12.21 20.45 66.52
CA SER A 129 -12.19 20.88 67.90
C SER A 129 -13.61 21.12 68.37
N ARG A 130 -13.87 20.60 69.51
CA ARG A 130 -15.10 20.68 70.29
C ARG A 130 -15.61 22.11 70.50
#